data_12d7e9931778647d3741a238b166204a
#
_entry.id   12d7e9931778647d3741a238b166204a
#
_cell.length_a   1.000
_cell.length_b   1.000
_cell.length_c   1.000
_cell.angle_alpha   90.00
_cell.angle_beta   90.00
_cell.angle_gamma   90.00
#
_symmetry.space_group_name_H-M   'P 1'
#
loop_
_entity.id
_entity.type
_entity.pdbx_description
1 polymer ?
#
loop_
_entity_poly.entity_id
_entity_poly.type
_entity_poly.pdbx_seq_one_letter_code
_entity_poly.pdbx_strand_id
1 'polypeptide(L)'
;MPIAPRRNMLFAVLLTSLPLLLPVLGGDAWGAVSEPTAVSAAGPTPCEPVAPEAEKAAILKVITAMEAAWNRGDFRGYMQGFKNPDVIFVSGGRFQDGWQGTLDHYIRDYGTSAETRGTLRFYDIRIEILGPDAAQLISRYQLVKQQHPQYGINTRLMRKVNGEWVIALNHVSSSETPPVDTLKDKR
;
A
#
# COMPACT_ATOMS: atom_id res chain seq x y z
N MET A 1 -9.41 0.42 45.81
CA MET A 1 -10.02 1.52 45.03
C MET A 1 -10.92 0.88 43.99
N PRO A 2 -12.24 1.10 44.02
CA PRO A 2 -13.18 0.45 43.11
C PRO A 2 -13.33 1.23 41.82
N ILE A 3 -13.40 0.50 40.73
CA ILE A 3 -13.58 0.98 39.35
C ILE A 3 -15.08 1.25 39.11
N ALA A 4 -15.44 2.47 38.69
CA ALA A 4 -16.80 2.87 38.37
C ALA A 4 -17.21 2.40 36.94
N PRO A 5 -18.50 2.03 36.72
CA PRO A 5 -18.97 1.60 35.41
C PRO A 5 -19.34 2.79 34.52
N ARG A 6 -18.94 2.71 33.23
CA ARG A 6 -19.32 3.67 32.19
C ARG A 6 -20.75 3.42 31.72
N ARG A 7 -21.58 4.46 31.79
CA ARG A 7 -22.98 4.50 31.35
C ARG A 7 -23.02 4.60 29.81
N ASN A 8 -23.69 3.64 29.18
CA ASN A 8 -24.09 3.70 27.79
C ASN A 8 -25.24 4.70 27.63
N MET A 9 -25.06 5.68 26.77
CA MET A 9 -26.09 6.64 26.39
C MET A 9 -26.62 6.25 25.00
N LEU A 10 -27.84 5.66 25.00
CA LEU A 10 -28.62 5.40 23.77
C LEU A 10 -29.25 6.72 23.32
N PHE A 11 -28.94 7.17 22.12
CA PHE A 11 -29.73 8.22 21.45
C PHE A 11 -30.75 7.54 20.53
N ALA A 12 -32.03 7.71 20.90
CA ALA A 12 -33.17 7.38 20.05
C ALA A 12 -33.45 8.56 19.11
N VAL A 13 -33.41 8.32 17.82
CA VAL A 13 -33.84 9.29 16.79
C VAL A 13 -35.29 8.95 16.40
N LEU A 14 -36.21 9.83 16.73
CA LEU A 14 -37.60 9.77 16.24
C LEU A 14 -37.64 10.31 14.80
N LEU A 15 -38.10 9.48 13.88
CA LEU A 15 -38.51 9.89 12.53
C LEU A 15 -40.01 10.24 12.57
N THR A 16 -40.38 11.49 12.37
CA THR A 16 -41.75 11.93 12.06
C THR A 16 -41.91 12.11 10.55
N SER A 17 -42.70 11.26 9.96
CA SER A 17 -43.13 11.37 8.56
C SER A 17 -44.43 12.21 8.48
N LEU A 18 -44.41 13.27 7.66
CA LEU A 18 -45.57 14.10 7.32
C LEU A 18 -45.88 13.93 5.80
N PRO A 19 -47.08 13.53 5.38
CA PRO A 19 -47.44 13.48 3.97
C PRO A 19 -48.00 14.86 3.54
N LEU A 20 -47.43 15.41 2.45
CA LEU A 20 -47.93 16.60 1.79
C LEU A 20 -48.83 16.22 0.60
N LEU A 21 -50.15 16.44 0.74
CA LEU A 21 -51.11 16.38 -0.37
C LEU A 21 -51.02 17.68 -1.18
N LEU A 22 -50.81 17.60 -2.49
CA LEU A 22 -50.99 18.70 -3.43
C LEU A 22 -52.15 18.42 -4.40
N PRO A 23 -53.01 19.38 -4.71
CA PRO A 23 -54.14 19.19 -5.63
C PRO A 23 -53.74 19.29 -7.11
N VAL A 24 -54.34 18.42 -7.90
CA VAL A 24 -54.32 18.45 -9.37
C VAL A 24 -55.24 19.54 -9.84
N LEU A 25 -54.72 20.50 -10.62
CA LEU A 25 -55.53 21.38 -11.45
C LEU A 25 -55.06 21.16 -12.92
N GLY A 26 -56.02 20.72 -13.72
CA GLY A 26 -55.86 20.57 -15.17
C GLY A 26 -55.81 21.91 -15.90
N GLY A 27 -55.17 21.88 -17.06
CA GLY A 27 -55.12 23.00 -17.99
C GLY A 27 -54.41 22.58 -19.27
N ASP A 28 -55.21 22.27 -20.30
CA ASP A 28 -54.75 21.96 -21.65
C ASP A 28 -54.18 23.24 -22.30
N ALA A 29 -52.95 23.15 -22.81
CA ALA A 29 -52.44 24.07 -23.81
C ALA A 29 -51.42 23.34 -24.72
N TRP A 30 -51.84 22.99 -25.92
CA TRP A 30 -50.97 22.49 -26.96
C TRP A 30 -50.04 23.62 -27.42
N GLY A 31 -48.80 23.52 -27.06
CA GLY A 31 -47.68 24.27 -27.65
C GLY A 31 -46.71 23.29 -28.27
N ALA A 32 -46.51 23.38 -29.59
CA ALA A 32 -45.51 22.62 -30.30
C ALA A 32 -44.11 22.94 -29.74
N VAL A 33 -43.52 22.02 -29.01
CA VAL A 33 -42.16 22.15 -28.52
C VAL A 33 -41.24 21.45 -29.51
N SER A 34 -40.39 22.25 -30.17
CA SER A 34 -39.27 21.77 -30.99
C SER A 34 -38.41 20.81 -30.15
N GLU A 35 -38.13 19.63 -30.70
CA GLU A 35 -37.24 18.64 -30.06
C GLU A 35 -35.86 19.28 -29.81
N PRO A 36 -35.34 19.23 -28.56
CA PRO A 36 -33.96 19.60 -28.31
C PRO A 36 -33.06 18.51 -28.92
N THR A 37 -32.23 18.92 -29.89
CA THR A 37 -31.14 18.12 -30.42
C THR A 37 -30.36 17.53 -29.24
N ALA A 38 -30.37 16.21 -29.09
CA ALA A 38 -29.62 15.52 -28.07
C ALA A 38 -28.12 15.77 -28.30
N VAL A 39 -27.56 16.71 -27.55
CA VAL A 39 -26.10 16.83 -27.38
C VAL A 39 -25.67 15.57 -26.64
N SER A 40 -25.08 14.64 -27.38
CA SER A 40 -24.43 13.47 -26.80
C SER A 40 -23.31 13.96 -25.88
N ALA A 41 -23.61 14.10 -24.60
CA ALA A 41 -22.58 14.27 -23.59
C ALA A 41 -21.79 12.97 -23.57
N ALA A 42 -20.62 12.97 -24.21
CA ALA A 42 -19.62 11.93 -23.98
C ALA A 42 -19.29 11.95 -22.49
N GLY A 43 -19.89 11.04 -21.75
CA GLY A 43 -19.53 10.82 -20.35
C GLY A 43 -18.04 10.50 -20.25
N PRO A 44 -17.40 10.75 -19.08
CA PRO A 44 -16.00 10.40 -18.91
C PRO A 44 -15.84 8.93 -19.27
N THR A 45 -14.94 8.65 -20.22
CA THR A 45 -14.59 7.29 -20.63
C THR A 45 -14.23 6.52 -19.34
N PRO A 46 -14.86 5.38 -19.03
CA PRO A 46 -14.47 4.58 -17.89
C PRO A 46 -12.99 4.30 -18.04
N CYS A 47 -12.18 4.63 -17.03
CA CYS A 47 -10.79 4.19 -16.99
C CYS A 47 -10.81 2.67 -17.13
N GLU A 48 -10.30 2.15 -18.24
CA GLU A 48 -10.15 0.71 -18.40
C GLU A 48 -9.34 0.20 -17.22
N PRO A 49 -9.77 -0.88 -16.54
CA PRO A 49 -9.00 -1.46 -15.46
C PRO A 49 -7.65 -1.90 -16.03
N VAL A 50 -6.57 -1.28 -15.55
CA VAL A 50 -5.20 -1.67 -15.93
C VAL A 50 -5.04 -3.15 -15.65
N ALA A 51 -4.58 -3.92 -16.62
CA ALA A 51 -4.46 -5.36 -16.50
C ALA A 51 -3.58 -5.71 -15.27
N PRO A 52 -3.99 -6.68 -14.44
CA PRO A 52 -3.26 -7.04 -13.20
C PRO A 52 -1.76 -7.30 -13.41
N GLU A 53 -1.38 -7.83 -14.56
CA GLU A 53 0.03 -8.09 -14.91
C GLU A 53 0.83 -6.80 -15.12
N ALA A 54 0.25 -5.74 -15.67
CA ALA A 54 0.89 -4.44 -15.80
C ALA A 54 1.14 -3.81 -14.42
N GLU A 55 0.19 -3.96 -13.49
CA GLU A 55 0.34 -3.49 -12.11
C GLU A 55 1.42 -4.28 -11.35
N LYS A 56 1.47 -5.59 -11.50
CA LYS A 56 2.56 -6.43 -10.94
C LYS A 56 3.92 -6.02 -11.48
N ALA A 57 4.03 -5.76 -12.80
CA ALA A 57 5.26 -5.29 -13.41
C ALA A 57 5.70 -3.92 -12.85
N ALA A 58 4.75 -3.00 -12.64
CA ALA A 58 5.02 -1.69 -12.04
C ALA A 58 5.52 -1.83 -10.59
N ILE A 59 4.91 -2.69 -9.78
CA ILE A 59 5.37 -2.99 -8.42
C ILE A 59 6.77 -3.62 -8.44
N LEU A 60 7.01 -4.59 -9.31
CA LEU A 60 8.32 -5.24 -9.43
C LEU A 60 9.43 -4.22 -9.79
N LYS A 61 9.12 -3.24 -10.64
CA LYS A 61 10.04 -2.15 -10.99
C LYS A 61 10.44 -1.34 -9.74
N VAL A 62 9.51 -1.05 -8.82
CA VAL A 62 9.82 -0.38 -7.55
C VAL A 62 10.80 -1.20 -6.73
N ILE A 63 10.56 -2.50 -6.57
CA ILE A 63 11.41 -3.39 -5.77
C ILE A 63 12.82 -3.49 -6.37
N THR A 64 12.92 -3.60 -7.69
CA THR A 64 14.22 -3.64 -8.40
C THR A 64 14.98 -2.33 -8.25
N ALA A 65 14.30 -1.19 -8.34
CA ALA A 65 14.93 0.12 -8.13
C ALA A 65 15.44 0.29 -6.70
N MET A 66 14.69 -0.18 -5.70
CA MET A 66 15.11 -0.20 -4.30
C MET A 66 16.37 -1.06 -4.09
N GLU A 67 16.40 -2.28 -4.61
CA GLU A 67 17.56 -3.16 -4.55
C GLU A 67 18.81 -2.49 -5.16
N ALA A 68 18.66 -1.91 -6.33
CA ALA A 68 19.73 -1.19 -7.01
C ALA A 68 20.21 0.04 -6.21
N ALA A 69 19.30 0.79 -5.60
CA ALA A 69 19.63 1.94 -4.75
C ALA A 69 20.43 1.52 -3.51
N TRP A 70 19.98 0.48 -2.81
CA TRP A 70 20.71 -0.09 -1.67
C TRP A 70 22.13 -0.47 -2.06
N ASN A 71 22.28 -1.23 -3.13
CA ASN A 71 23.57 -1.81 -3.54
C ASN A 71 24.60 -0.74 -3.94
N ARG A 72 24.17 0.46 -4.37
CA ARG A 72 25.07 1.60 -4.59
C ARG A 72 25.24 2.52 -3.37
N GLY A 73 24.58 2.24 -2.24
CA GLY A 73 24.65 3.04 -1.01
C GLY A 73 23.73 4.26 -1.00
N ASP A 74 22.79 4.32 -1.89
CA ASP A 74 21.79 5.38 -1.98
C ASP A 74 20.57 5.01 -1.12
N PHE A 75 20.68 5.21 0.20
CA PHE A 75 19.58 4.91 1.13
C PHE A 75 18.38 5.81 0.92
N ARG A 76 18.58 7.06 0.48
CA ARG A 76 17.46 7.94 0.16
C ARG A 76 16.70 7.43 -1.07
N GLY A 77 17.41 6.99 -2.11
CA GLY A 77 16.84 6.33 -3.27
C GLY A 77 16.12 5.02 -2.91
N TYR A 78 16.67 4.22 -1.98
CA TYR A 78 16.01 3.03 -1.45
C TYR A 78 14.67 3.39 -0.78
N MET A 79 14.64 4.46 0.02
CA MET A 79 13.46 4.91 0.71
C MET A 79 12.38 5.52 -0.20
N GLN A 80 12.68 5.84 -1.49
CA GLN A 80 11.66 6.29 -2.44
C GLN A 80 10.60 5.20 -2.72
N GLY A 81 10.92 3.93 -2.52
CA GLY A 81 9.95 2.85 -2.61
C GLY A 81 8.92 2.81 -1.47
N PHE A 82 9.06 3.65 -0.44
CA PHE A 82 8.18 3.68 0.72
C PHE A 82 7.29 4.92 0.73
N LYS A 83 6.07 4.76 1.25
CA LYS A 83 5.14 5.87 1.45
C LYS A 83 5.76 6.91 2.39
N ASN A 84 5.85 8.15 1.95
CA ASN A 84 6.36 9.27 2.73
C ASN A 84 5.21 10.23 3.07
N PRO A 85 5.04 10.68 4.33
CA PRO A 85 5.84 10.32 5.52
C PRO A 85 5.37 9.03 6.24
N ASP A 86 4.18 8.53 5.95
CA ASP A 86 3.36 7.65 6.82
C ASP A 86 3.57 6.16 6.55
N VAL A 87 4.79 5.72 6.24
CA VAL A 87 5.06 4.29 6.14
C VAL A 87 5.00 3.63 7.53
N ILE A 88 4.31 2.49 7.62
CA ILE A 88 4.37 1.62 8.81
C ILE A 88 5.50 0.63 8.58
N PHE A 89 6.57 0.75 9.34
CA PHE A 89 7.71 -0.15 9.25
C PHE A 89 7.88 -0.93 10.56
N VAL A 90 7.85 -2.26 10.46
CA VAL A 90 8.00 -3.19 11.60
C VAL A 90 9.20 -4.08 11.37
N SER A 91 10.12 -4.10 12.32
CA SER A 91 11.31 -4.96 12.29
C SER A 91 11.80 -5.23 13.71
N GLY A 92 12.28 -6.44 13.99
CA GLY A 92 12.81 -6.80 15.31
C GLY A 92 11.80 -6.64 16.46
N GLY A 93 10.50 -6.83 16.19
CA GLY A 93 9.42 -6.66 17.16
C GLY A 93 9.11 -5.21 17.52
N ARG A 94 9.57 -4.24 16.73
CA ARG A 94 9.40 -2.80 16.98
C ARG A 94 8.87 -2.07 15.76
N PHE A 95 8.13 -0.98 15.99
CA PHE A 95 7.84 0.02 14.96
C PHE A 95 9.04 0.95 14.80
N GLN A 96 9.36 1.30 13.56
CA GLN A 96 10.32 2.35 13.23
C GLN A 96 9.58 3.69 13.12
N ASP A 97 10.30 4.81 13.28
CA ASP A 97 9.74 6.16 13.32
C ASP A 97 9.43 6.71 11.91
N GLY A 98 8.53 6.05 11.18
CA GLY A 98 8.09 6.44 9.85
C GLY A 98 9.22 6.47 8.81
N TRP A 99 9.02 7.25 7.76
CA TRP A 99 9.96 7.32 6.63
C TRP A 99 11.33 7.88 7.02
N GLN A 100 11.34 9.04 7.72
CA GLN A 100 12.59 9.71 8.07
C GLN A 100 13.38 8.92 9.12
N GLY A 101 12.72 8.43 10.16
CA GLY A 101 13.39 7.64 11.19
C GLY A 101 13.97 6.32 10.64
N THR A 102 13.29 5.70 9.66
CA THR A 102 13.81 4.52 8.95
C THR A 102 15.05 4.88 8.10
N LEU A 103 15.03 6.01 7.39
CA LEU A 103 16.19 6.50 6.65
C LEU A 103 17.39 6.75 7.57
N ASP A 104 17.18 7.42 8.68
CA ASP A 104 18.23 7.74 9.65
C ASP A 104 18.83 6.47 10.27
N HIS A 105 17.98 5.47 10.55
CA HIS A 105 18.41 4.15 10.97
C HIS A 105 19.32 3.47 9.92
N TYR A 106 18.93 3.49 8.64
CA TYR A 106 19.77 2.88 7.58
C TYR A 106 21.09 3.60 7.39
N ILE A 107 21.12 4.94 7.43
CA ILE A 107 22.34 5.72 7.32
C ILE A 107 23.27 5.41 8.48
N ARG A 108 22.77 5.36 9.71
CA ARG A 108 23.54 5.09 10.92
C ARG A 108 24.13 3.68 10.94
N ASP A 109 23.30 2.68 10.62
CA ASP A 109 23.64 1.28 10.87
C ASP A 109 24.31 0.60 9.66
N TYR A 110 24.13 1.14 8.47
CA TYR A 110 24.64 0.56 7.22
C TYR A 110 25.46 1.54 6.37
N GLY A 111 25.52 2.82 6.75
CA GLY A 111 26.08 3.88 5.92
C GLY A 111 27.61 4.02 5.98
N THR A 112 28.29 3.33 6.89
CA THR A 112 29.72 3.55 7.15
C THR A 112 30.63 3.02 6.03
N SER A 113 30.31 1.89 5.43
CA SER A 113 31.09 1.31 4.33
C SER A 113 30.26 0.34 3.48
N ALA A 114 30.81 -0.11 2.35
CA ALA A 114 30.19 -1.13 1.52
C ALA A 114 30.11 -2.47 2.24
N GLU A 115 31.12 -2.82 3.05
CA GLU A 115 31.20 -4.05 3.83
C GLU A 115 30.10 -4.08 4.92
N THR A 116 29.89 -2.94 5.61
CA THR A 116 28.84 -2.79 6.63
C THR A 116 27.46 -2.84 6.00
N ARG A 117 27.26 -2.20 4.83
CA ARG A 117 26.01 -2.19 4.10
C ARG A 117 25.65 -3.59 3.58
N GLY A 118 26.62 -4.29 3.01
CA GLY A 118 26.42 -5.56 2.32
C GLY A 118 25.68 -5.41 1.00
N THR A 119 25.48 -6.55 0.33
CA THR A 119 24.74 -6.65 -0.94
C THR A 119 23.35 -7.20 -0.68
N LEU A 120 22.34 -6.43 -1.03
CA LEU A 120 20.93 -6.78 -0.91
C LEU A 120 20.45 -7.48 -2.18
N ARG A 121 19.66 -8.54 -2.00
CA ARG A 121 18.89 -9.19 -3.06
C ARG A 121 17.51 -9.56 -2.57
N PHE A 122 16.47 -9.23 -3.36
CA PHE A 122 15.12 -9.74 -3.19
C PHE A 122 14.89 -10.91 -4.16
N TYR A 123 14.20 -11.96 -3.69
CA TYR A 123 13.90 -13.14 -4.50
C TYR A 123 12.61 -13.80 -4.01
N ASP A 124 12.09 -14.80 -4.74
CA ASP A 124 10.80 -15.46 -4.46
C ASP A 124 9.66 -14.43 -4.27
N ILE A 125 9.62 -13.45 -5.15
CA ILE A 125 8.66 -12.34 -5.07
C ILE A 125 7.29 -12.83 -5.53
N ARG A 126 6.28 -12.66 -4.65
CA ARG A 126 4.87 -12.95 -4.90
C ARG A 126 4.09 -11.68 -4.76
N ILE A 127 3.29 -11.35 -5.77
CA ILE A 127 2.46 -10.13 -5.80
C ILE A 127 1.03 -10.54 -6.07
N GLU A 128 0.12 -10.09 -5.23
CA GLU A 128 -1.33 -10.24 -5.36
C GLU A 128 -1.97 -8.86 -5.44
N ILE A 129 -2.69 -8.57 -6.52
CA ILE A 129 -3.45 -7.33 -6.68
C ILE A 129 -4.75 -7.48 -5.90
N LEU A 130 -4.97 -6.63 -4.92
CA LEU A 130 -6.15 -6.63 -4.04
C LEU A 130 -7.21 -5.62 -4.50
N GLY A 131 -6.85 -4.70 -5.37
CA GLY A 131 -7.71 -3.66 -5.88
C GLY A 131 -6.95 -2.67 -6.76
N PRO A 132 -7.60 -1.64 -7.26
CA PRO A 132 -6.99 -0.68 -8.21
C PRO A 132 -5.82 0.10 -7.61
N ASP A 133 -5.75 0.20 -6.29
CA ASP A 133 -4.76 1.00 -5.54
C ASP A 133 -4.10 0.22 -4.39
N ALA A 134 -4.32 -1.11 -4.31
CA ALA A 134 -3.78 -1.95 -3.25
C ALA A 134 -3.27 -3.28 -3.78
N ALA A 135 -2.10 -3.71 -3.26
CA ALA A 135 -1.54 -5.03 -3.52
C ALA A 135 -0.78 -5.55 -2.30
N GLN A 136 -0.76 -6.87 -2.16
CA GLN A 136 0.12 -7.55 -1.23
C GLN A 136 1.38 -8.00 -1.96
N LEU A 137 2.55 -7.81 -1.32
CA LEU A 137 3.81 -8.35 -1.80
C LEU A 137 4.47 -9.13 -0.67
N ILE A 138 4.85 -10.36 -0.96
CA ILE A 138 5.69 -11.19 -0.09
C ILE A 138 6.95 -11.51 -0.87
N SER A 139 8.12 -11.32 -0.27
CA SER A 139 9.39 -11.68 -0.86
C SER A 139 10.36 -12.20 0.18
N ARG A 140 11.27 -13.06 -0.24
CA ARG A 140 12.49 -13.33 0.52
C ARG A 140 13.51 -12.24 0.25
N TYR A 141 14.42 -12.05 1.19
CA TYR A 141 15.62 -11.24 0.97
C TYR A 141 16.85 -11.92 1.57
N GLN A 142 17.99 -11.59 1.03
CA GLN A 142 19.29 -11.82 1.62
C GLN A 142 20.10 -10.53 1.60
N LEU A 143 20.80 -10.25 2.68
CA LEU A 143 21.77 -9.19 2.82
C LEU A 143 23.12 -9.83 3.12
N VAL A 144 23.94 -9.99 2.08
CA VAL A 144 25.25 -10.64 2.17
C VAL A 144 26.26 -9.60 2.63
N LYS A 145 26.82 -9.82 3.79
CA LYS A 145 27.90 -9.02 4.39
C LYS A 145 28.88 -9.94 5.11
N GLN A 146 30.10 -9.45 5.39
CA GLN A 146 31.16 -10.27 5.98
C GLN A 146 30.82 -10.76 7.37
N GLN A 147 30.18 -9.90 8.16
CA GLN A 147 29.73 -10.23 9.52
C GLN A 147 28.20 -10.10 9.59
N HIS A 148 27.56 -11.02 10.32
CA HIS A 148 26.12 -11.01 10.54
C HIS A 148 25.30 -10.93 9.25
N PRO A 149 25.43 -11.88 8.30
CA PRO A 149 24.55 -11.92 7.13
C PRO A 149 23.09 -11.99 7.57
N GLN A 150 22.19 -11.44 6.78
CA GLN A 150 20.77 -11.45 7.12
C GLN A 150 19.98 -12.12 6.01
N TYR A 151 19.04 -12.96 6.43
CA TYR A 151 18.06 -13.62 5.57
C TYR A 151 16.69 -13.39 6.14
N GLY A 152 15.68 -13.31 5.31
CA GLY A 152 14.35 -13.15 5.86
C GLY A 152 13.24 -13.01 4.85
N ILE A 153 12.09 -12.63 5.36
CA ILE A 153 10.87 -12.43 4.60
C ILE A 153 10.37 -11.01 4.83
N ASN A 154 10.03 -10.34 3.75
CA ASN A 154 9.28 -9.10 3.77
C ASN A 154 7.81 -9.40 3.46
N THR A 155 6.91 -8.93 4.31
CA THR A 155 5.47 -8.84 4.02
C THR A 155 5.12 -7.37 3.88
N ARG A 156 4.60 -7.00 2.71
CA ARG A 156 4.37 -5.60 2.33
C ARG A 156 2.95 -5.37 1.87
N LEU A 157 2.35 -4.28 2.34
CA LEU A 157 1.17 -3.70 1.72
C LEU A 157 1.64 -2.60 0.78
N MET A 158 1.36 -2.77 -0.50
CA MET A 158 1.60 -1.75 -1.52
C MET A 158 0.34 -0.90 -1.67
N ARG A 159 0.52 0.41 -1.83
CA ARG A 159 -0.56 1.35 -2.15
C ARG A 159 -0.15 2.18 -3.37
N LYS A 160 -1.13 2.50 -4.22
CA LYS A 160 -0.92 3.41 -5.34
C LYS A 160 -1.27 4.83 -4.89
N VAL A 161 -0.29 5.71 -4.85
CA VAL A 161 -0.42 7.11 -4.42
C VAL A 161 -0.02 8.00 -5.60
N ASN A 162 -0.91 8.87 -6.05
CA ASN A 162 -0.70 9.74 -7.23
C ASN A 162 -0.25 8.96 -8.48
N GLY A 163 -0.78 7.75 -8.68
CA GLY A 163 -0.45 6.88 -9.81
C GLY A 163 0.80 6.02 -9.64
N GLU A 164 1.57 6.18 -8.57
CA GLU A 164 2.79 5.43 -8.31
C GLU A 164 2.62 4.42 -7.16
N TRP A 165 3.20 3.23 -7.32
CA TRP A 165 3.20 2.21 -6.28
C TRP A 165 4.27 2.48 -5.23
N VAL A 166 3.87 2.47 -3.95
CA VAL A 166 4.76 2.62 -2.80
C VAL A 166 4.41 1.61 -1.71
N ILE A 167 5.37 1.26 -0.89
CA ILE A 167 5.19 0.40 0.29
C ILE A 167 4.57 1.25 1.40
N ALA A 168 3.32 0.97 1.77
CA ALA A 168 2.64 1.63 2.89
C ALA A 168 2.87 0.93 4.23
N LEU A 169 3.05 -0.40 4.20
CA LEU A 169 3.46 -1.20 5.35
C LEU A 169 4.56 -2.17 4.93
N ASN A 170 5.61 -2.26 5.72
CA ASN A 170 6.66 -3.25 5.58
C ASN A 170 6.90 -3.96 6.92
N HIS A 171 6.72 -5.26 6.94
CA HIS A 171 7.08 -6.10 8.08
C HIS A 171 8.24 -7.01 7.68
N VAL A 172 9.30 -6.97 8.46
CA VAL A 172 10.53 -7.74 8.22
C VAL A 172 10.70 -8.79 9.31
N SER A 173 10.70 -10.04 8.90
CA SER A 173 11.19 -11.17 9.69
C SER A 173 12.62 -11.49 9.25
N SER A 174 13.58 -11.55 10.17
CA SER A 174 15.00 -11.76 9.85
C SER A 174 15.64 -12.84 10.69
N SER A 175 16.66 -13.50 10.12
CA SER A 175 17.51 -14.50 10.73
C SER A 175 18.95 -14.33 10.21
N GLU A 176 19.94 -14.67 11.00
CA GLU A 176 21.35 -14.77 10.56
C GLU A 176 21.64 -16.12 9.90
N THR A 177 20.74 -17.08 10.05
CA THR A 177 20.86 -18.41 9.44
C THR A 177 20.08 -18.46 8.12
N PRO A 178 20.68 -18.97 7.03
CA PRO A 178 19.93 -19.17 5.79
C PRO A 178 18.70 -20.05 6.03
N PRO A 179 17.55 -19.73 5.40
CA PRO A 179 16.35 -20.54 5.53
C PRO A 179 16.57 -21.92 4.94
N VAL A 180 16.26 -22.97 5.70
CA VAL A 180 16.15 -24.34 5.18
C VAL A 180 14.80 -24.44 4.45
N ASP A 181 14.81 -24.68 3.16
CA ASP A 181 13.58 -24.84 2.35
C ASP A 181 12.94 -26.20 2.64
N THR A 182 12.23 -26.27 3.78
CA THR A 182 11.45 -27.46 4.16
C THR A 182 10.25 -27.73 3.24
N LEU A 183 9.94 -26.83 2.32
CA LEU A 183 8.79 -26.94 1.42
C LEU A 183 9.15 -27.62 0.06
N LYS A 184 10.43 -27.75 -0.28
CA LYS A 184 10.85 -28.44 -1.52
C LYS A 184 10.85 -29.97 -1.40
N ASP A 185 10.92 -30.50 -0.18
CA ASP A 185 10.97 -31.95 0.07
C ASP A 185 9.61 -32.63 0.20
N LYS A 186 8.52 -31.90 0.02
CA LYS A 186 7.14 -32.44 0.16
C LYS A 186 6.36 -32.53 -1.16
N ARG A 187 7.05 -32.63 -2.32
CA ARG A 187 6.39 -32.90 -3.59
C ARG A 187 6.88 -34.22 -4.17
#